data_440e06fe53458a8f46ad14969f740dea
#
_entry.id   440e06fe53458a8f46ad14969f740dea
#
_cell.length_a   1.000
_cell.length_b   1.000
_cell.length_c   1.000
_cell.angle_alpha   90.00
_cell.angle_beta   90.00
_cell.angle_gamma   90.00
#
_symmetry.space_group_name_H-M   'P 1'
#
loop_
_entity.id
_entity.type
_entity.pdbx_description
1 polymer ?
#
loop_
_entity_poly.entity_id
_entity_poly.type
_entity_poly.pdbx_seq_one_letter_code
_entity_poly.pdbx_strand_id
1 'polypeptide(L)'
;MNTAAPRRFGWPGTLVARLFLIFLAGLLLAYGLSFASLFYERYNATKSMMLGDLERDVAIAMDILDRLPAAERPAWLPRLSSGNREYRLGNGDADQPLELDAARSVAQSIQAALGNARPATIRAMADDPRHIQARVVLSDGQPVILDIHLSSMRLSLIHI
;
A
#
# COMPACT_ATOMS: atom_id res chain seq x y z
N MET A 1 45.55 -39.50 7.72
CA MET A 1 44.61 -38.50 8.26
C MET A 1 45.19 -37.13 8.00
N ASN A 2 44.68 -36.47 6.94
CA ASN A 2 45.18 -35.15 6.49
C ASN A 2 44.23 -34.07 7.05
N THR A 3 44.65 -33.44 8.16
CA THR A 3 43.92 -32.30 8.73
C THR A 3 44.27 -31.06 7.95
N ALA A 4 43.40 -30.64 7.03
CA ALA A 4 43.50 -29.36 6.36
C ALA A 4 43.30 -28.21 7.39
N ALA A 5 44.34 -27.44 7.62
CA ALA A 5 44.31 -26.28 8.50
C ALA A 5 43.38 -25.19 7.91
N PRO A 6 42.56 -24.48 8.71
CA PRO A 6 41.71 -23.41 8.23
C PRO A 6 42.60 -22.27 7.69
N ARG A 7 42.36 -21.88 6.42
CA ARG A 7 42.95 -20.68 5.81
C ARG A 7 42.49 -19.46 6.59
N ARG A 8 43.38 -18.93 7.43
CA ARG A 8 43.17 -17.62 8.05
C ARG A 8 43.19 -16.58 6.94
N PHE A 9 42.08 -15.91 6.76
CA PHE A 9 41.97 -14.73 5.86
C PHE A 9 42.88 -13.65 6.45
N GLY A 10 44.14 -13.61 6.00
CA GLY A 10 45.12 -12.63 6.47
C GLY A 10 44.82 -11.25 5.91
N TRP A 11 44.77 -10.26 6.78
CA TRP A 11 44.71 -8.85 6.37
C TRP A 11 45.90 -8.54 5.41
N PRO A 12 45.65 -7.73 4.35
CA PRO A 12 46.70 -7.42 3.39
C PRO A 12 47.88 -6.73 4.06
N GLY A 13 49.03 -7.36 3.96
CA GLY A 13 50.25 -6.93 4.66
C GLY A 13 50.97 -5.73 4.03
N THR A 14 50.54 -5.28 2.82
CA THR A 14 51.16 -4.16 2.13
C THR A 14 50.36 -2.86 2.29
N LEU A 15 51.05 -1.74 2.43
CA LEU A 15 50.44 -0.40 2.55
C LEU A 15 49.50 -0.09 1.38
N VAL A 16 49.88 -0.49 0.17
CA VAL A 16 49.09 -0.32 -1.06
C VAL A 16 47.77 -1.09 -0.98
N ALA A 17 47.79 -2.32 -0.50
CA ALA A 17 46.59 -3.14 -0.38
C ALA A 17 45.62 -2.59 0.67
N ARG A 18 46.11 -2.00 1.75
CA ARG A 18 45.28 -1.30 2.74
C ARG A 18 44.62 -0.06 2.18
N LEU A 19 45.38 0.75 1.44
CA LEU A 19 44.86 1.95 0.78
C LEU A 19 43.81 1.61 -0.28
N PHE A 20 44.03 0.56 -1.05
CA PHE A 20 43.08 0.05 -2.03
C PHE A 20 41.80 -0.43 -1.38
N LEU A 21 41.87 -1.16 -0.25
CA LEU A 21 40.69 -1.62 0.50
C LEU A 21 39.89 -0.45 1.07
N ILE A 22 40.54 0.57 1.62
CA ILE A 22 39.85 1.77 2.13
C ILE A 22 39.14 2.50 0.98
N PHE A 23 39.82 2.68 -0.16
CA PHE A 23 39.22 3.29 -1.32
C PHE A 23 38.04 2.49 -1.86
N LEU A 24 38.21 1.16 -1.98
CA LEU A 24 37.13 0.26 -2.43
C LEU A 24 35.94 0.29 -1.47
N ALA A 25 36.19 0.25 -0.16
CA ALA A 25 35.14 0.35 0.86
C ALA A 25 34.39 1.69 0.78
N GLY A 26 35.10 2.80 0.61
CA GLY A 26 34.51 4.13 0.41
C GLY A 26 33.65 4.19 -0.86
N LEU A 27 34.14 3.61 -1.96
CA LEU A 27 33.43 3.54 -3.23
C LEU A 27 32.13 2.72 -3.10
N LEU A 28 32.22 1.53 -2.48
CA LEU A 28 31.06 0.67 -2.25
C LEU A 28 30.04 1.34 -1.33
N LEU A 29 30.49 2.05 -0.29
CA LEU A 29 29.60 2.80 0.60
C LEU A 29 28.89 3.92 -0.15
N ALA A 30 29.61 4.70 -0.96
CA ALA A 30 29.04 5.79 -1.75
C ALA A 30 28.00 5.29 -2.75
N TYR A 31 28.32 4.23 -3.50
CA TYR A 31 27.38 3.61 -4.45
C TYR A 31 26.20 2.97 -3.73
N GLY A 32 26.43 2.27 -2.61
CA GLY A 32 25.39 1.66 -1.81
C GLY A 32 24.38 2.68 -1.27
N LEU A 33 24.87 3.81 -0.74
CA LEU A 33 24.02 4.91 -0.27
C LEU A 33 23.23 5.55 -1.42
N SER A 34 23.86 5.80 -2.56
CA SER A 34 23.17 6.35 -3.74
C SER A 34 22.09 5.42 -4.25
N PHE A 35 22.37 4.11 -4.32
CA PHE A 35 21.41 3.12 -4.76
C PHE A 35 20.24 2.98 -3.77
N ALA A 36 20.53 2.97 -2.46
CA ALA A 36 19.52 2.90 -1.42
C ALA A 36 18.59 4.13 -1.44
N SER A 37 19.16 5.34 -1.65
CA SER A 37 18.38 6.57 -1.77
C SER A 37 17.45 6.53 -2.99
N LEU A 38 17.98 6.13 -4.15
CA LEU A 38 17.20 6.02 -5.38
C LEU A 38 16.07 4.98 -5.27
N PHE A 39 16.35 3.86 -4.61
CA PHE A 39 15.38 2.81 -4.38
C PHE A 39 14.26 3.28 -3.42
N TYR A 40 14.64 3.99 -2.35
CA TYR A 40 13.71 4.54 -1.39
C TYR A 40 12.79 5.61 -2.02
N GLU A 41 13.34 6.50 -2.84
CA GLU A 41 12.56 7.50 -3.57
C GLU A 41 11.57 6.85 -4.55
N ARG A 42 12.01 5.85 -5.31
CA ARG A 42 11.12 5.11 -6.22
C ARG A 42 10.01 4.39 -5.48
N TYR A 43 10.33 3.74 -4.35
CA TYR A 43 9.34 3.05 -3.54
C TYR A 43 8.27 4.02 -3.00
N ASN A 44 8.68 5.17 -2.48
CA ASN A 44 7.76 6.18 -1.98
C ASN A 44 6.91 6.82 -3.09
N ALA A 45 7.50 7.12 -4.24
CA ALA A 45 6.78 7.67 -5.39
C ALA A 45 5.68 6.72 -5.89
N THR A 46 5.99 5.43 -6.02
CA THR A 46 5.00 4.42 -6.43
C THR A 46 3.86 4.31 -5.43
N LYS A 47 4.19 4.30 -4.12
CA LYS A 47 3.18 4.23 -3.05
C LYS A 47 2.26 5.46 -3.06
N SER A 48 2.80 6.66 -3.23
CA SER A 48 2.01 7.89 -3.25
C SER A 48 1.11 7.99 -4.47
N MET A 49 1.54 7.52 -5.65
CA MET A 49 0.71 7.45 -6.85
C MET A 49 -0.48 6.50 -6.65
N MET A 50 -0.24 5.29 -6.15
CA MET A 50 -1.32 4.32 -5.91
C MET A 50 -2.36 4.83 -4.90
N LEU A 51 -1.94 5.50 -3.85
CA LEU A 51 -2.85 6.07 -2.86
C LEU A 51 -3.60 7.27 -3.40
N GLY A 52 -2.96 8.13 -4.19
CA GLY A 52 -3.60 9.27 -4.84
C GLY A 52 -4.68 8.87 -5.85
N ASP A 53 -4.44 7.81 -6.62
CA ASP A 53 -5.45 7.24 -7.51
C ASP A 53 -6.64 6.69 -6.73
N LEU A 54 -6.39 6.01 -5.61
CA LEU A 54 -7.45 5.52 -4.73
C LEU A 54 -8.30 6.67 -4.16
N GLU A 55 -7.67 7.72 -3.66
CA GLU A 55 -8.35 8.91 -3.14
C GLU A 55 -9.29 9.52 -4.18
N ARG A 56 -8.78 9.72 -5.38
CA ARG A 56 -9.54 10.31 -6.48
C ARG A 56 -10.72 9.44 -6.90
N ASP A 57 -10.49 8.15 -7.06
CA ASP A 57 -11.53 7.21 -7.48
C ASP A 57 -12.64 7.08 -6.44
N VAL A 58 -12.30 7.02 -5.15
CA VAL A 58 -13.28 6.96 -4.06
C VAL A 58 -14.09 8.25 -3.99
N ALA A 59 -13.46 9.41 -4.11
CA ALA A 59 -14.14 10.70 -4.11
C ALA A 59 -15.15 10.79 -5.25
N ILE A 60 -14.74 10.41 -6.48
CA ILE A 60 -15.60 10.42 -7.66
C ILE A 60 -16.77 9.44 -7.52
N ALA A 61 -16.49 8.22 -7.04
CA ALA A 61 -17.54 7.20 -6.85
C ALA A 61 -18.60 7.66 -5.85
N MET A 62 -18.16 8.24 -4.73
CA MET A 62 -19.10 8.76 -3.71
C MET A 62 -19.89 9.94 -4.23
N ASP A 63 -19.30 10.84 -5.01
CA ASP A 63 -20.02 11.97 -5.64
C ASP A 63 -21.07 11.51 -6.66
N ILE A 64 -20.75 10.48 -7.45
CA ILE A 64 -21.71 9.90 -8.40
C ILE A 64 -22.87 9.27 -7.62
N LEU A 65 -22.58 8.42 -6.62
CA LEU A 65 -23.63 7.74 -5.84
C LEU A 65 -24.52 8.71 -5.07
N ASP A 66 -23.96 9.81 -4.58
CA ASP A 66 -24.72 10.85 -3.88
C ASP A 66 -25.72 11.59 -4.79
N ARG A 67 -25.37 11.78 -6.06
CA ARG A 67 -26.21 12.47 -7.05
C ARG A 67 -27.26 11.56 -7.69
N LEU A 68 -27.06 10.25 -7.64
CA LEU A 68 -27.98 9.28 -8.22
C LEU A 68 -29.18 9.03 -7.32
N PRO A 69 -30.40 8.92 -7.91
CA PRO A 69 -31.57 8.39 -7.19
C PRO A 69 -31.27 7.00 -6.60
N ALA A 70 -31.79 6.73 -5.38
CA ALA A 70 -31.52 5.47 -4.69
C ALA A 70 -31.84 4.21 -5.52
N ALA A 71 -32.89 4.28 -6.36
CA ALA A 71 -33.30 3.19 -7.25
C ALA A 71 -32.31 2.87 -8.37
N GLU A 72 -31.47 3.82 -8.78
CA GLU A 72 -30.51 3.65 -9.86
C GLU A 72 -29.13 3.19 -9.36
N ARG A 73 -28.81 3.43 -8.10
CA ARG A 73 -27.50 3.10 -7.50
C ARG A 73 -27.06 1.64 -7.72
N PRO A 74 -27.94 0.62 -7.56
CA PRO A 74 -27.54 -0.77 -7.76
C PRO A 74 -26.98 -1.06 -9.15
N ALA A 75 -27.48 -0.38 -10.19
CA ALA A 75 -27.02 -0.53 -11.57
C ALA A 75 -25.64 0.10 -11.82
N TRP A 76 -25.25 1.07 -10.97
CA TRP A 76 -23.95 1.76 -11.07
C TRP A 76 -22.84 1.11 -10.29
N LEU A 77 -23.15 0.39 -9.20
CA LEU A 77 -22.13 -0.23 -8.34
C LEU A 77 -21.11 -1.10 -9.11
N PRO A 78 -21.52 -1.99 -10.05
CA PRO A 78 -20.56 -2.80 -10.81
C PRO A 78 -19.65 -1.97 -11.72
N ARG A 79 -20.14 -0.81 -12.18
CA ARG A 79 -19.37 0.10 -13.06
C ARG A 79 -18.34 0.91 -12.29
N LEU A 80 -18.58 1.19 -11.01
CA LEU A 80 -17.67 1.87 -10.12
C LEU A 80 -16.66 0.91 -9.49
N SER A 81 -17.00 -0.37 -9.42
CA SER A 81 -16.13 -1.42 -8.90
C SER A 81 -15.02 -1.74 -9.90
N SER A 82 -13.80 -1.98 -9.42
CA SER A 82 -12.66 -2.32 -10.26
C SER A 82 -11.63 -3.16 -9.52
N GLY A 83 -11.20 -4.25 -10.13
CA GLY A 83 -10.08 -5.08 -9.67
C GLY A 83 -10.17 -5.52 -8.21
N ASN A 84 -9.56 -4.77 -7.32
CA ASN A 84 -9.50 -5.04 -5.90
C ASN A 84 -10.46 -4.21 -5.04
N ARG A 85 -11.38 -3.48 -5.67
CA ARG A 85 -12.35 -2.59 -5.03
C ARG A 85 -13.75 -2.94 -5.47
N GLU A 86 -14.64 -3.16 -4.53
CA GLU A 86 -16.03 -3.46 -4.79
C GLU A 86 -16.92 -2.53 -3.96
N TYR A 87 -17.91 -1.93 -4.62
CA TYR A 87 -18.92 -1.10 -3.96
C TYR A 87 -20.20 -1.89 -3.77
N ARG A 88 -20.76 -1.87 -2.55
CA ARG A 88 -22.02 -2.52 -2.20
C ARG A 88 -22.89 -1.60 -1.36
N LEU A 89 -24.21 -1.75 -1.45
CA LEU A 89 -25.13 -1.09 -0.53
C LEU A 89 -25.29 -1.96 0.71
N GLY A 90 -25.30 -1.35 1.88
CA GLY A 90 -25.50 -2.06 3.15
C GLY A 90 -24.60 -1.57 4.27
N ASN A 91 -24.65 -2.28 5.41
CA ASN A 91 -23.93 -1.87 6.62
C ASN A 91 -22.52 -2.45 6.74
N GLY A 92 -22.20 -3.50 5.96
CA GLY A 92 -20.92 -4.23 6.06
C GLY A 92 -20.85 -5.14 7.29
N ASP A 93 -19.87 -6.04 7.28
CA ASP A 93 -19.66 -7.07 8.29
C ASP A 93 -18.30 -6.93 9.00
N ALA A 94 -17.46 -5.96 8.60
CA ALA A 94 -16.14 -5.76 9.18
C ALA A 94 -16.23 -5.10 10.55
N ASP A 95 -15.64 -5.72 11.57
CA ASP A 95 -15.66 -5.28 12.95
C ASP A 95 -14.28 -5.18 13.61
N GLN A 96 -13.23 -5.71 12.95
CA GLN A 96 -11.88 -5.78 13.50
C GLN A 96 -11.08 -4.47 13.32
N PRO A 97 -10.17 -4.16 14.24
CA PRO A 97 -9.27 -3.02 14.10
C PRO A 97 -8.27 -3.24 12.95
N LEU A 98 -7.74 -2.14 12.41
CA LEU A 98 -6.73 -2.18 11.36
C LEU A 98 -5.34 -2.45 11.97
N GLU A 99 -4.86 -3.68 11.88
CA GLU A 99 -3.56 -4.07 12.42
C GLU A 99 -2.41 -3.79 11.45
N LEU A 100 -2.65 -3.97 10.15
CA LEU A 100 -1.62 -3.80 9.12
C LEU A 100 -1.36 -2.32 8.80
N ASP A 101 -0.09 -1.92 8.69
CA ASP A 101 0.30 -0.56 8.29
C ASP A 101 -0.23 -0.19 6.90
N ALA A 102 -0.27 -1.17 5.98
CA ALA A 102 -0.86 -0.98 4.67
C ALA A 102 -2.36 -0.65 4.77
N ALA A 103 -3.11 -1.35 5.63
CA ALA A 103 -4.53 -1.10 5.86
C ALA A 103 -4.75 0.30 6.46
N ARG A 104 -3.92 0.70 7.43
CA ARG A 104 -3.96 2.05 8.01
C ARG A 104 -3.67 3.15 6.99
N SER A 105 -2.69 2.93 6.10
CA SER A 105 -2.38 3.88 5.03
C SER A 105 -3.56 4.04 4.06
N VAL A 106 -4.17 2.94 3.63
CA VAL A 106 -5.36 2.96 2.77
C VAL A 106 -6.54 3.64 3.46
N ALA A 107 -6.76 3.37 4.76
CA ALA A 107 -7.81 4.02 5.53
C ALA A 107 -7.61 5.55 5.62
N GLN A 108 -6.38 6.00 5.81
CA GLN A 108 -6.05 7.43 5.80
C GLN A 108 -6.35 8.08 4.46
N SER A 109 -5.99 7.42 3.33
CA SER A 109 -6.30 7.92 1.99
C SER A 109 -7.80 7.98 1.72
N ILE A 110 -8.57 6.98 2.13
CA ILE A 110 -10.04 7.01 2.01
C ILE A 110 -10.62 8.16 2.84
N GLN A 111 -10.14 8.35 4.05
CA GLN A 111 -10.59 9.43 4.92
C GLN A 111 -10.25 10.81 4.34
N ALA A 112 -9.07 10.96 3.74
CA ALA A 112 -8.67 12.17 3.02
C ALA A 112 -9.56 12.45 1.80
N ALA A 113 -9.89 11.41 1.03
CA ALA A 113 -10.79 11.49 -0.13
C ALA A 113 -12.20 11.95 0.24
N LEU A 114 -12.73 11.48 1.35
CA LEU A 114 -14.08 11.77 1.81
C LEU A 114 -14.17 13.11 2.56
N GLY A 115 -13.05 13.59 3.10
CA GLY A 115 -12.99 14.79 3.93
C GLY A 115 -13.85 14.69 5.19
N ASN A 116 -14.13 15.85 5.81
CA ASN A 116 -14.97 15.92 7.01
C ASN A 116 -16.47 15.85 6.71
N ALA A 117 -16.86 15.97 5.44
CA ALA A 117 -18.27 16.02 5.05
C ALA A 117 -18.96 14.64 5.08
N ARG A 118 -18.20 13.57 4.93
CA ARG A 118 -18.71 12.19 4.89
C ARG A 118 -17.99 11.31 5.90
N PRO A 119 -18.56 11.09 7.08
CA PRO A 119 -17.94 10.22 8.08
C PRO A 119 -17.84 8.78 7.53
N ALA A 120 -16.64 8.22 7.58
CA ALA A 120 -16.38 6.85 7.19
C ALA A 120 -15.91 6.03 8.41
N THR A 121 -16.46 4.82 8.54
CA THR A 121 -15.95 3.83 9.50
C THR A 121 -15.20 2.77 8.73
N ILE A 122 -13.91 2.59 9.02
CA ILE A 122 -13.03 1.68 8.29
C ILE A 122 -12.56 0.59 9.23
N ARG A 123 -12.81 -0.67 8.87
CA ARG A 123 -12.55 -1.86 9.68
C ARG A 123 -11.99 -2.98 8.81
N ALA A 124 -11.30 -3.93 9.45
CA ALA A 124 -10.85 -5.17 8.80
C ALA A 124 -11.87 -6.29 9.01
N MET A 125 -11.89 -7.26 8.09
CA MET A 125 -12.66 -8.50 8.26
C MET A 125 -11.99 -9.39 9.30
N ALA A 126 -12.82 -10.16 10.04
CA ALA A 126 -12.32 -11.05 11.09
C ALA A 126 -11.52 -12.23 10.55
N ASP A 127 -11.84 -12.70 9.37
CA ASP A 127 -11.22 -13.84 8.70
C ASP A 127 -9.98 -13.46 7.85
N ASP A 128 -9.89 -12.21 7.40
CA ASP A 128 -8.75 -11.72 6.60
C ASP A 128 -8.41 -10.26 6.94
N PRO A 129 -7.33 -10.00 7.68
CA PRO A 129 -6.89 -8.64 8.02
C PRO A 129 -6.42 -7.83 6.79
N ARG A 130 -6.30 -8.45 5.60
CA ARG A 130 -6.02 -7.79 4.33
C ARG A 130 -7.28 -7.37 3.58
N HIS A 131 -8.42 -7.86 4.00
CA HIS A 131 -9.71 -7.44 3.50
C HIS A 131 -10.27 -6.36 4.42
N ILE A 132 -10.33 -5.15 3.93
CA ILE A 132 -10.83 -3.99 4.68
C ILE A 132 -12.12 -3.48 4.07
N GLN A 133 -13.02 -3.03 4.94
CA GLN A 133 -14.28 -2.41 4.56
C GLN A 133 -14.32 -0.97 5.05
N ALA A 134 -14.64 -0.05 4.15
CA ALA A 134 -14.97 1.32 4.49
C ALA A 134 -16.49 1.51 4.34
N ARG A 135 -17.17 1.75 5.44
CA ARG A 135 -18.58 2.11 5.47
C ARG A 135 -18.71 3.63 5.40
N VAL A 136 -19.34 4.12 4.35
CA VAL A 136 -19.61 5.54 4.12
C VAL A 136 -21.11 5.76 4.11
N VAL A 137 -21.58 6.84 4.73
CA VAL A 137 -22.98 7.21 4.70
C VAL A 137 -23.19 8.35 3.70
N LEU A 138 -24.06 8.14 2.71
CA LEU A 138 -24.42 9.15 1.71
C LEU A 138 -25.30 10.26 2.33
N SER A 139 -25.50 11.34 1.59
CA SER A 139 -26.25 12.51 2.06
C SER A 139 -27.70 12.21 2.44
N ASP A 140 -28.30 11.19 1.82
CA ASP A 140 -29.66 10.71 2.10
C ASP A 140 -29.73 9.67 3.25
N GLY A 141 -28.60 9.37 3.88
CA GLY A 141 -28.50 8.41 4.98
C GLY A 141 -28.29 6.96 4.52
N GLN A 142 -28.23 6.67 3.21
CA GLN A 142 -27.98 5.32 2.72
C GLN A 142 -26.52 4.90 2.93
N PRO A 143 -26.24 3.76 3.60
CA PRO A 143 -24.88 3.29 3.76
C PRO A 143 -24.37 2.58 2.50
N VAL A 144 -23.13 2.90 2.14
CA VAL A 144 -22.36 2.26 1.07
C VAL A 144 -21.12 1.65 1.68
N ILE A 145 -20.81 0.44 1.28
CA ILE A 145 -19.59 -0.27 1.66
C ILE A 145 -18.63 -0.26 0.48
N LEU A 146 -17.41 0.09 0.76
CA LEU A 146 -16.27 -0.10 -0.13
C LEU A 146 -15.40 -1.24 0.42
N ASP A 147 -15.43 -2.37 -0.26
CA ASP A 147 -14.57 -3.51 0.02
C ASP A 147 -13.24 -3.37 -0.72
N ILE A 148 -12.12 -3.56 -0.02
CA ILE A 148 -10.78 -3.47 -0.60
C ILE A 148 -9.95 -4.67 -0.17
N HIS A 149 -9.39 -5.39 -1.16
CA HIS A 149 -8.49 -6.50 -0.94
C HIS A 149 -7.03 -6.08 -1.17
N LEU A 150 -6.23 -6.04 -0.11
CA LEU A 150 -4.82 -5.61 -0.16
C LEU A 150 -3.89 -6.63 -0.84
N SER A 151 -4.36 -7.86 -1.07
CA SER A 151 -3.57 -8.96 -1.65
C SER A 151 -3.19 -8.75 -3.12
N SER A 152 -3.97 -7.98 -3.88
CA SER A 152 -3.72 -7.70 -5.30
C SER A 152 -2.59 -6.67 -5.54
N MET A 153 -2.13 -5.96 -4.52
CA MET A 153 -1.04 -4.99 -4.65
C MET A 153 0.36 -5.63 -4.77
N ARG A 154 0.47 -6.97 -4.59
CA ARG A 154 1.77 -7.67 -4.57
C ARG A 154 2.26 -8.21 -5.92
N LEU A 155 1.41 -8.30 -6.93
CA LEU A 155 1.72 -9.10 -8.14
C LEU A 155 2.39 -8.34 -9.29
N SER A 156 2.62 -7.04 -9.19
CA SER A 156 3.27 -6.29 -10.27
C SER A 156 4.81 -6.21 -10.18
N LEU A 157 5.43 -6.78 -9.12
CA LEU A 157 6.87 -6.62 -8.90
C LEU A 157 7.72 -7.84 -9.31
N ILE A 158 7.14 -8.90 -9.87
CA ILE A 158 7.84 -10.17 -10.18
C ILE A 158 7.94 -10.43 -11.71
N HIS A 159 7.58 -9.49 -12.56
CA HIS A 159 7.81 -9.64 -14.00
C HIS A 159 8.77 -8.55 -14.52
N ILE A 160 10.04 -8.69 -14.13
CA ILE A 160 11.21 -8.19 -14.88
C ILE A 160 12.27 -9.28 -14.88
#